data_8f7fb85b4d5b53ee741366c25cf6d5df
#
_entry.id   8f7fb85b4d5b53ee741366c25cf6d5df
#
_cell.length_a   1.000
_cell.length_b   1.000
_cell.length_c   1.000
_cell.angle_alpha   90.00
_cell.angle_beta   90.00
_cell.angle_gamma   90.00
#
_symmetry.space_group_name_H-M   'P 1'
#
loop_
_entity.id
_entity.type
_entity.pdbx_description
1 polymer ?
#
loop_
_entity_poly.entity_id
_entity_poly.type
_entity_poly.pdbx_seq_one_letter_code
_entity_poly.pdbx_strand_id
1 'polypeptide(L)'
;MKKTFLTTLLGLMTAVCAQAQSEEFSRHEVAVSFGAGSNSQWINAFEHITTTFVTFGGVTYENEDFTGPFSVEYFYHPSAKIGLGGIAVYGKNTQDAMSGGKKIGDLTQSYFTLMPAVKFDWFQSKTFGVYSKLGAGATIRSEKGGDENESALHFNWQASLLGLELGSRQIRGFVEVGVGEQGIGLVGLRYKF
;
A
#
# COMPACT_ATOMS: atom_id res chain seq x y z
N MET A 1 28.78 -21.80 12.31
CA MET A 1 28.55 -20.35 12.22
C MET A 1 27.09 -19.96 11.93
N LYS A 2 26.36 -20.57 10.96
CA LYS A 2 24.95 -20.19 10.67
C LYS A 2 23.97 -20.45 11.84
N LYS A 3 24.15 -21.56 12.58
CA LYS A 3 23.26 -21.91 13.72
C LYS A 3 23.45 -21.00 14.93
N THR A 4 24.69 -20.58 15.22
CA THR A 4 25.01 -19.66 16.33
C THR A 4 24.48 -18.24 16.03
N PHE A 5 24.53 -17.77 14.79
CA PHE A 5 23.98 -16.49 14.39
C PHE A 5 22.45 -16.44 14.56
N LEU A 6 21.75 -17.51 14.16
CA LEU A 6 20.31 -17.63 14.28
C LEU A 6 19.83 -17.67 15.74
N THR A 7 20.55 -18.41 16.62
CA THR A 7 20.22 -18.46 18.06
C THR A 7 20.51 -17.14 18.76
N THR A 8 21.56 -16.42 18.39
CA THR A 8 21.86 -15.10 18.95
C THR A 8 20.83 -14.08 18.51
N LEU A 9 20.39 -14.11 17.23
CA LEU A 9 19.36 -13.23 16.72
C LEU A 9 18.00 -13.49 17.40
N LEU A 10 17.64 -14.78 17.60
CA LEU A 10 16.41 -15.18 18.29
C LEU A 10 16.44 -14.76 19.78
N GLY A 11 17.59 -14.91 20.45
CA GLY A 11 17.79 -14.46 21.84
C GLY A 11 17.73 -12.95 22.01
N LEU A 12 18.25 -12.17 21.06
CA LEU A 12 18.11 -10.71 21.04
C LEU A 12 16.64 -10.31 20.85
N MET A 13 15.92 -10.95 19.93
CA MET A 13 14.49 -10.67 19.70
C MET A 13 13.64 -10.95 20.96
N THR A 14 13.89 -12.04 21.66
CA THR A 14 13.14 -12.36 22.90
C THR A 14 13.45 -11.39 24.04
N ALA A 15 14.71 -10.97 24.21
CA ALA A 15 15.08 -9.99 25.23
C ALA A 15 14.49 -8.60 24.97
N VAL A 16 14.41 -8.19 23.69
CA VAL A 16 13.81 -6.92 23.29
C VAL A 16 12.27 -6.95 23.47
N CYS A 17 11.62 -8.08 23.19
CA CYS A 17 10.18 -8.25 23.44
C CYS A 17 9.80 -8.21 24.92
N ALA A 18 10.67 -8.67 25.82
CA ALA A 18 10.39 -8.68 27.26
C ALA A 18 10.39 -7.26 27.88
N GLN A 19 11.12 -6.31 27.34
CA GLN A 19 11.18 -4.93 27.83
C GLN A 19 10.01 -4.05 27.35
N ALA A 20 9.28 -4.47 26.30
CA ALA A 20 8.21 -3.67 25.69
C ALA A 20 6.85 -3.77 26.41
N GLN A 21 6.73 -4.62 27.44
CA GLN A 21 5.43 -4.96 28.05
C GLN A 21 4.88 -3.99 29.09
N SER A 22 5.58 -2.90 29.43
CA SER A 22 5.17 -1.99 30.54
C SER A 22 4.97 -0.52 30.14
N GLU A 23 4.99 -0.17 28.85
CA GLU A 23 4.81 1.21 28.41
C GLU A 23 3.37 1.51 27.97
N GLU A 24 2.86 2.66 28.42
CA GLU A 24 1.59 3.24 27.98
C GLU A 24 1.61 3.41 26.44
N PHE A 25 0.76 2.67 25.72
CA PHE A 25 0.67 2.71 24.26
C PHE A 25 -0.40 3.71 23.80
N SER A 26 -0.13 4.37 22.68
CA SER A 26 -1.11 5.25 22.05
C SER A 26 -2.25 4.42 21.46
N ARG A 27 -3.50 4.86 21.73
CA ARG A 27 -4.70 4.13 21.30
C ARG A 27 -5.13 4.44 19.87
N HIS A 28 -4.67 5.55 19.35
CA HIS A 28 -5.05 6.02 18.03
C HIS A 28 -3.81 6.29 17.19
N GLU A 29 -3.86 5.97 15.92
CA GLU A 29 -2.83 6.36 14.97
C GLU A 29 -3.44 6.75 13.63
N VAL A 30 -2.84 7.76 13.00
CA VAL A 30 -3.13 8.20 11.63
C VAL A 30 -1.82 8.14 10.85
N ALA A 31 -1.87 7.66 9.62
CA ALA A 31 -0.70 7.64 8.77
C ALA A 31 -1.03 8.12 7.35
N VAL A 32 -0.01 8.67 6.70
CA VAL A 32 0.00 8.97 5.27
C VAL A 32 1.20 8.30 4.63
N SER A 33 1.01 7.70 3.46
CA SER A 33 2.08 7.00 2.77
C SER A 33 1.98 7.11 1.25
N PHE A 34 3.11 6.89 0.62
CA PHE A 34 3.27 6.73 -0.81
C PHE A 34 3.88 5.35 -1.09
N GLY A 35 3.34 4.65 -2.08
CA GLY A 35 3.79 3.31 -2.44
C GLY A 35 4.17 3.18 -3.91
N ALA A 36 4.63 1.99 -4.28
CA ALA A 36 4.91 1.62 -5.66
C ALA A 36 4.57 0.15 -5.89
N GLY A 37 4.14 -0.20 -7.11
CA GLY A 37 3.77 -1.57 -7.49
C GLY A 37 2.43 -2.01 -6.89
N SER A 38 1.37 -1.20 -7.03
CA SER A 38 0.03 -1.55 -6.57
C SER A 38 -0.67 -2.57 -7.47
N ASN A 39 -1.71 -3.23 -6.94
CA ASN A 39 -2.56 -4.14 -7.73
C ASN A 39 -3.13 -3.44 -8.97
N SER A 40 -3.60 -2.21 -8.82
CA SER A 40 -4.13 -1.41 -9.94
C SER A 40 -3.07 -1.14 -11.01
N GLN A 41 -1.80 -0.94 -10.64
CA GLN A 41 -0.69 -0.83 -11.60
C GLN A 41 -0.47 -2.13 -12.38
N TRP A 42 -0.48 -3.29 -11.70
CA TRP A 42 -0.32 -4.58 -12.34
C TRP A 42 -1.47 -4.94 -13.28
N ILE A 43 -2.72 -4.65 -12.86
CA ILE A 43 -3.91 -4.88 -13.69
C ILE A 43 -3.81 -4.08 -14.99
N ASN A 44 -3.43 -2.80 -14.92
CA ASN A 44 -3.23 -1.97 -16.11
C ASN A 44 -2.17 -2.56 -17.05
N ALA A 45 -1.03 -2.95 -16.52
CA ALA A 45 0.03 -3.56 -17.35
C ALA A 45 -0.47 -4.81 -18.10
N PHE A 46 -1.29 -5.65 -17.44
CA PHE A 46 -1.91 -6.81 -18.08
C PHE A 46 -2.95 -6.44 -19.13
N GLU A 47 -3.81 -5.45 -18.87
CA GLU A 47 -4.81 -4.95 -19.82
C GLU A 47 -4.15 -4.41 -21.08
N HIS A 48 -3.03 -3.69 -20.98
CA HIS A 48 -2.27 -3.18 -22.14
C HIS A 48 -1.72 -4.29 -23.02
N ILE A 49 -1.10 -5.31 -22.40
CA ILE A 49 -0.60 -6.48 -23.12
C ILE A 49 -1.75 -7.15 -23.87
N THR A 50 -2.89 -7.36 -23.19
CA THR A 50 -4.05 -8.03 -23.78
C THR A 50 -4.65 -7.21 -24.94
N THR A 51 -4.82 -5.91 -24.78
CA THR A 51 -5.35 -5.02 -25.82
C THR A 51 -4.45 -4.98 -27.04
N THR A 52 -3.14 -4.87 -26.83
CA THR A 52 -2.16 -4.90 -27.93
C THR A 52 -2.24 -6.22 -28.71
N PHE A 53 -2.41 -7.35 -28.02
CA PHE A 53 -2.59 -8.66 -28.66
C PHE A 53 -3.91 -8.75 -29.41
N VAL A 54 -5.02 -8.34 -28.83
CA VAL A 54 -6.37 -8.44 -29.42
C VAL A 54 -6.52 -7.53 -30.64
N THR A 55 -5.92 -6.35 -30.62
CA THR A 55 -5.96 -5.38 -31.73
C THR A 55 -4.89 -5.64 -32.78
N PHE A 56 -4.08 -6.71 -32.66
CA PHE A 56 -2.93 -6.98 -33.55
C PHE A 56 -1.98 -5.78 -33.68
N GLY A 57 -1.81 -5.00 -32.57
CA GLY A 57 -0.97 -3.80 -32.59
C GLY A 57 -1.63 -2.56 -33.22
N GLY A 58 -2.93 -2.60 -33.52
CA GLY A 58 -3.65 -1.46 -34.08
C GLY A 58 -3.85 -0.29 -33.10
N VAL A 59 -3.86 -0.59 -31.82
CA VAL A 59 -3.86 0.41 -30.73
C VAL A 59 -2.72 0.07 -29.77
N THR A 60 -1.87 1.04 -29.49
CA THR A 60 -0.79 0.94 -28.50
C THR A 60 -0.92 2.08 -27.51
N TYR A 61 -0.44 1.85 -26.29
CA TYR A 61 -0.41 2.87 -25.23
C TYR A 61 1.05 3.23 -24.96
N GLU A 62 1.33 4.53 -24.98
CA GLU A 62 2.67 5.07 -24.77
C GLU A 62 2.62 6.16 -23.70
N ASN A 63 3.79 6.52 -23.16
CA ASN A 63 3.95 7.57 -22.14
C ASN A 63 3.06 7.35 -20.89
N GLU A 64 3.11 6.16 -20.32
CA GLU A 64 2.40 5.85 -19.08
C GLU A 64 2.96 6.68 -17.92
N ASP A 65 2.12 7.56 -17.36
CA ASP A 65 2.43 8.33 -16.15
C ASP A 65 1.50 7.92 -15.02
N PHE A 66 2.07 7.20 -14.06
CA PHE A 66 1.35 6.72 -12.90
C PHE A 66 1.68 7.58 -11.66
N THR A 67 0.66 8.22 -11.11
CA THR A 67 0.74 8.99 -9.87
C THR A 67 0.11 8.22 -8.71
N GLY A 68 0.90 7.86 -7.71
CA GLY A 68 0.46 7.11 -6.54
C GLY A 68 1.01 5.67 -6.52
N PRO A 69 0.47 4.75 -5.68
CA PRO A 69 -0.65 4.95 -4.77
C PRO A 69 -0.29 5.85 -3.59
N PHE A 70 -1.18 6.77 -3.30
CA PHE A 70 -1.14 7.58 -2.10
C PHE A 70 -2.18 7.05 -1.11
N SER A 71 -1.80 6.85 0.16
CA SER A 71 -2.70 6.25 1.15
C SER A 71 -2.82 7.09 2.42
N VAL A 72 -4.01 7.00 3.02
CA VAL A 72 -4.31 7.50 4.36
C VAL A 72 -4.81 6.34 5.18
N GLU A 73 -4.30 6.18 6.39
CA GLU A 73 -4.65 5.09 7.31
C GLU A 73 -5.10 5.65 8.65
N TYR A 74 -6.04 4.96 9.27
CA TYR A 74 -6.42 5.18 10.66
C TYR A 74 -6.55 3.84 11.35
N PHE A 75 -5.97 3.70 12.55
CA PHE A 75 -6.12 2.54 13.42
C PHE A 75 -6.43 2.96 14.86
N TYR A 76 -7.37 2.24 15.44
CA TYR A 76 -7.64 2.22 16.86
C TYR A 76 -7.02 0.96 17.45
N HIS A 77 -6.27 1.08 18.54
CA HIS A 77 -5.60 -0.01 19.23
C HIS A 77 -6.35 -0.39 20.50
N PRO A 78 -7.20 -1.45 20.49
CA PRO A 78 -7.81 -1.99 21.72
C PRO A 78 -6.77 -2.62 22.64
N SER A 79 -5.62 -3.02 22.11
CA SER A 79 -4.49 -3.56 22.86
C SER A 79 -3.16 -3.08 22.25
N ALA A 80 -2.06 -3.22 22.99
CA ALA A 80 -0.73 -2.85 22.53
C ALA A 80 -0.27 -3.61 21.26
N LYS A 81 -0.92 -4.73 20.92
CA LYS A 81 -0.51 -5.59 19.80
C LYS A 81 -1.45 -5.54 18.60
N ILE A 82 -2.68 -5.07 18.77
CA ILE A 82 -3.70 -5.15 17.71
C ILE A 82 -4.25 -3.76 17.44
N GLY A 83 -4.21 -3.32 16.20
CA GLY A 83 -4.89 -2.16 15.66
C GLY A 83 -6.03 -2.59 14.76
N LEU A 84 -7.19 -1.97 14.89
CA LEU A 84 -8.37 -2.15 14.04
C LEU A 84 -8.68 -0.82 13.37
N GLY A 85 -8.84 -0.80 12.06
CA GLY A 85 -9.01 0.46 11.37
C GLY A 85 -9.35 0.34 9.89
N GLY A 86 -8.90 1.31 9.12
CA GLY A 86 -9.14 1.37 7.69
C GLY A 86 -8.02 2.07 6.93
N ILE A 87 -7.98 1.75 5.66
CA ILE A 87 -7.01 2.26 4.69
C ILE A 87 -7.80 2.82 3.51
N ALA A 88 -7.54 4.08 3.16
CA ALA A 88 -7.99 4.68 1.91
C ALA A 88 -6.79 4.87 0.99
N VAL A 89 -6.92 4.42 -0.27
CA VAL A 89 -5.86 4.53 -1.28
C VAL A 89 -6.39 5.29 -2.49
N TYR A 90 -5.57 6.17 -3.04
CA TYR A 90 -5.84 6.87 -4.28
C TYR A 90 -4.66 6.71 -5.24
N GLY A 91 -4.95 6.36 -6.49
CA GLY A 91 -4.00 6.33 -7.58
C GLY A 91 -4.62 6.87 -8.87
N LYS A 92 -3.78 7.40 -9.74
CA LYS A 92 -4.17 7.89 -11.05
C LYS A 92 -3.17 7.41 -12.08
N ASN A 93 -3.67 6.91 -13.20
CA ASN A 93 -2.88 6.57 -14.37
C ASN A 93 -3.34 7.40 -15.57
N THR A 94 -2.40 7.97 -16.32
CA THR A 94 -2.67 8.73 -17.53
C THR A 94 -1.77 8.18 -18.63
N GLN A 95 -2.35 7.94 -19.81
CA GLN A 95 -1.67 7.33 -20.96
C GLN A 95 -2.13 7.96 -22.25
N ASP A 96 -1.23 7.95 -23.23
CA ASP A 96 -1.50 8.36 -24.61
C ASP A 96 -2.00 7.16 -25.40
N ALA A 97 -3.23 7.22 -25.90
CA ALA A 97 -3.75 6.24 -26.86
C ALA A 97 -3.25 6.58 -28.26
N MET A 98 -2.51 5.65 -28.86
CA MET A 98 -1.88 5.80 -30.18
C MET A 98 -2.53 4.86 -31.19
N SER A 99 -2.78 5.31 -32.42
CA SER A 99 -3.19 4.49 -33.55
C SER A 99 -2.45 4.92 -34.79
N GLY A 100 -1.80 3.98 -35.45
CA GLY A 100 -0.99 4.27 -36.67
C GLY A 100 0.13 5.28 -36.44
N GLY A 101 0.71 5.36 -35.21
CA GLY A 101 1.75 6.32 -34.87
C GLY A 101 1.25 7.74 -34.61
N LYS A 102 -0.07 7.95 -34.53
CA LYS A 102 -0.67 9.23 -34.14
C LYS A 102 -1.43 9.11 -32.83
N LYS A 103 -1.27 10.10 -31.96
CA LYS A 103 -2.07 10.23 -30.72
C LYS A 103 -3.53 10.48 -31.11
N ILE A 104 -4.41 9.60 -30.65
CA ILE A 104 -5.87 9.68 -30.88
C ILE A 104 -6.65 10.16 -29.64
N GLY A 105 -6.01 10.15 -28.47
CA GLY A 105 -6.63 10.63 -27.22
C GLY A 105 -5.77 10.37 -25.99
N ASP A 106 -6.25 10.88 -24.87
CA ASP A 106 -5.70 10.61 -23.53
C ASP A 106 -6.67 9.70 -22.77
N LEU A 107 -6.15 8.61 -22.23
CA LEU A 107 -6.88 7.75 -21.31
C LEU A 107 -6.44 8.05 -19.88
N THR A 108 -7.38 8.49 -19.07
CA THR A 108 -7.13 8.74 -17.65
C THR A 108 -7.95 7.77 -16.80
N GLN A 109 -7.28 7.01 -15.97
CA GLN A 109 -7.89 6.09 -15.02
C GLN A 109 -7.57 6.52 -13.60
N SER A 110 -8.60 6.63 -12.77
CA SER A 110 -8.47 6.96 -11.34
C SER A 110 -9.00 5.80 -10.50
N TYR A 111 -8.27 5.48 -9.45
CA TYR A 111 -8.58 4.38 -8.53
C TYR A 111 -8.77 4.94 -7.14
N PHE A 112 -9.90 4.65 -6.54
CA PHE A 112 -10.16 4.94 -5.15
C PHE A 112 -10.51 3.65 -4.43
N THR A 113 -9.71 3.27 -3.44
CA THR A 113 -9.87 2.03 -2.68
C THR A 113 -10.14 2.35 -1.23
N LEU A 114 -11.09 1.62 -0.63
CA LEU A 114 -11.36 1.66 0.80
C LEU A 114 -11.33 0.24 1.36
N MET A 115 -10.53 0.03 2.40
CA MET A 115 -10.32 -1.28 3.03
C MET A 115 -10.39 -1.17 4.54
N PRO A 116 -11.34 -1.82 5.23
CA PRO A 116 -11.14 -2.21 6.63
C PRO A 116 -9.85 -3.02 6.77
N ALA A 117 -9.13 -2.80 7.86
CA ALA A 117 -7.80 -3.36 8.06
C ALA A 117 -7.52 -3.70 9.51
N VAL A 118 -6.62 -4.67 9.69
CA VAL A 118 -6.06 -5.09 10.96
C VAL A 118 -4.55 -4.91 10.91
N LYS A 119 -3.99 -4.31 11.94
CA LYS A 119 -2.55 -4.16 12.15
C LYS A 119 -2.14 -5.00 13.33
N PHE A 120 -1.03 -5.72 13.22
CA PHE A 120 -0.43 -6.48 14.28
C PHE A 120 0.95 -5.94 14.60
N ASP A 121 1.11 -5.37 15.78
CA ASP A 121 2.38 -4.84 16.28
C ASP A 121 3.16 -5.96 16.97
N TRP A 122 4.20 -6.47 16.29
CA TRP A 122 5.10 -7.50 16.80
C TRP A 122 5.95 -6.99 17.95
N PHE A 123 6.44 -5.77 17.77
CA PHE A 123 7.28 -5.08 18.72
C PHE A 123 7.05 -3.58 18.64
N GLN A 124 6.94 -2.93 19.79
CA GLN A 124 6.88 -1.47 19.92
C GLN A 124 7.75 -0.98 21.05
N SER A 125 8.59 0.02 20.79
CA SER A 125 9.35 0.78 21.77
C SER A 125 9.11 2.28 21.60
N LYS A 126 9.79 3.11 22.39
CA LYS A 126 9.66 4.58 22.31
C LYS A 126 10.06 5.15 20.96
N THR A 127 11.02 4.50 20.27
CA THR A 127 11.64 5.02 19.05
C THR A 127 11.53 4.11 17.85
N PHE A 128 11.23 2.83 18.05
CA PHE A 128 11.23 1.80 17.01
C PHE A 128 10.02 0.88 17.14
N GLY A 129 9.47 0.44 16.02
CA GLY A 129 8.42 -0.55 15.97
C GLY A 129 8.53 -1.47 14.77
N VAL A 130 7.99 -2.69 14.92
CA VAL A 130 7.85 -3.70 13.87
C VAL A 130 6.42 -4.18 13.86
N TYR A 131 5.81 -4.24 12.68
CA TYR A 131 4.41 -4.63 12.54
C TYR A 131 4.14 -5.33 11.20
N SER A 132 2.98 -5.94 11.12
CA SER A 132 2.35 -6.43 9.88
C SER A 132 0.93 -5.89 9.79
N LYS A 133 0.38 -5.81 8.57
CA LYS A 133 -0.95 -5.24 8.34
C LYS A 133 -1.66 -6.04 7.25
N LEU A 134 -2.97 -6.24 7.42
CA LEU A 134 -3.83 -6.87 6.44
C LEU A 134 -5.10 -6.03 6.27
N GLY A 135 -5.45 -5.72 5.04
CA GLY A 135 -6.67 -5.03 4.66
C GLY A 135 -7.35 -5.71 3.49
N ALA A 136 -8.68 -5.65 3.45
CA ALA A 136 -9.47 -6.14 2.33
C ALA A 136 -10.70 -5.25 2.15
N GLY A 137 -11.05 -4.95 0.90
CA GLY A 137 -12.15 -4.03 0.62
C GLY A 137 -12.46 -3.92 -0.86
N ALA A 138 -12.77 -2.72 -1.32
CA ALA A 138 -13.19 -2.49 -2.70
C ALA A 138 -12.53 -1.24 -3.29
N THR A 139 -12.28 -1.32 -4.59
CA THR A 139 -11.78 -0.22 -5.42
C THR A 139 -12.88 0.21 -6.39
N ILE A 140 -13.10 1.51 -6.45
CA ILE A 140 -13.86 2.16 -7.52
C ILE A 140 -12.84 2.65 -8.55
N ARG A 141 -12.88 2.07 -9.73
CA ARG A 141 -12.13 2.53 -10.91
C ARG A 141 -13.03 3.46 -11.72
N SER A 142 -12.55 4.64 -12.02
CA SER A 142 -13.19 5.58 -12.92
C SER A 142 -12.29 5.82 -14.12
N GLU A 143 -12.81 5.57 -15.30
CA GLU A 143 -12.13 5.75 -16.57
C GLU A 143 -12.74 6.92 -17.34
N LYS A 144 -11.89 7.82 -17.83
CA LYS A 144 -12.26 8.93 -18.70
C LYS A 144 -11.47 8.82 -19.98
N GLY A 145 -12.16 8.48 -21.08
CA GLY A 145 -11.60 8.42 -22.42
C GLY A 145 -12.69 8.72 -23.44
N GLY A 146 -12.56 9.80 -24.23
CA GLY A 146 -13.60 10.23 -25.17
C GLY A 146 -14.88 10.71 -24.50
N ASP A 147 -16.05 10.39 -25.08
CA ASP A 147 -17.37 10.84 -24.64
C ASP A 147 -18.03 9.94 -23.57
N GLU A 148 -17.40 8.83 -23.18
CA GLU A 148 -17.94 7.87 -22.21
C GLU A 148 -17.14 7.87 -20.92
N ASN A 149 -17.86 7.92 -19.79
CA ASN A 149 -17.29 7.73 -18.45
C ASN A 149 -17.77 6.38 -17.92
N GLU A 150 -16.86 5.45 -17.73
CA GLU A 150 -17.16 4.17 -17.11
C GLU A 150 -16.66 4.11 -15.68
N SER A 151 -17.42 3.46 -14.81
CA SER A 151 -16.98 3.15 -13.44
C SER A 151 -17.23 1.68 -13.14
N ALA A 152 -16.23 1.04 -12.56
CA ALA A 152 -16.29 -0.36 -12.15
C ALA A 152 -15.88 -0.50 -10.67
N LEU A 153 -16.60 -1.37 -9.97
CA LEU A 153 -16.27 -1.75 -8.59
C LEU A 153 -15.65 -3.14 -8.61
N HIS A 154 -14.49 -3.30 -7.98
CA HIS A 154 -13.86 -4.61 -7.83
C HIS A 154 -13.27 -4.80 -6.43
N PHE A 155 -13.15 -6.06 -6.01
CA PHE A 155 -12.51 -6.43 -4.76
C PHE A 155 -11.02 -6.12 -4.81
N ASN A 156 -10.48 -5.61 -3.70
CA ASN A 156 -9.06 -5.36 -3.55
C ASN A 156 -8.58 -5.66 -2.13
N TRP A 157 -7.28 -5.77 -1.95
CA TRP A 157 -6.66 -6.13 -0.68
C TRP A 157 -5.24 -5.59 -0.56
N GLN A 158 -4.72 -5.58 0.68
CA GLN A 158 -3.34 -5.29 1.00
C GLN A 158 -2.85 -6.24 2.08
N ALA A 159 -1.68 -6.81 1.89
CA ALA A 159 -0.95 -7.56 2.90
C ALA A 159 0.46 -6.98 3.06
N SER A 160 0.68 -6.18 4.08
CA SER A 160 2.01 -5.70 4.47
C SER A 160 2.65 -6.72 5.39
N LEU A 161 3.61 -7.46 4.86
CA LEU A 161 4.27 -8.56 5.57
C LEU A 161 5.19 -8.05 6.67
N LEU A 162 5.90 -6.95 6.39
CA LEU A 162 6.83 -6.32 7.32
C LEU A 162 6.75 -4.80 7.20
N GLY A 163 6.45 -4.14 8.30
CA GLY A 163 6.57 -2.70 8.48
C GLY A 163 7.59 -2.40 9.57
N LEU A 164 8.45 -1.43 9.30
CA LEU A 164 9.42 -0.88 10.24
C LEU A 164 9.11 0.58 10.46
N GLU A 165 8.99 1.00 11.70
CA GLU A 165 8.76 2.41 12.06
C GLU A 165 9.84 2.93 12.99
N LEU A 166 10.28 4.17 12.76
CA LEU A 166 11.31 4.86 13.51
C LEU A 166 10.90 6.31 13.77
N GLY A 167 11.19 6.79 14.97
CA GLY A 167 10.92 8.19 15.32
C GLY A 167 10.71 8.42 16.81
N SER A 168 9.83 9.35 17.15
CA SER A 168 9.42 9.64 18.51
C SER A 168 8.25 8.74 18.96
N ARG A 169 7.74 8.95 20.18
CA ARG A 169 6.50 8.28 20.63
C ARG A 169 5.30 8.62 19.73
N GLN A 170 5.21 9.86 19.29
CA GLN A 170 4.05 10.39 18.56
C GLN A 170 4.26 10.39 17.04
N ILE A 171 5.42 10.85 16.55
CA ILE A 171 5.69 11.00 15.11
C ILE A 171 6.73 9.98 14.70
N ARG A 172 6.38 9.13 13.73
CA ARG A 172 7.24 8.07 13.20
C ARG A 172 7.27 8.10 11.68
N GLY A 173 8.45 8.01 11.10
CA GLY A 173 8.63 7.58 9.73
C GLY A 173 8.49 6.06 9.65
N PHE A 174 7.94 5.52 8.58
CA PHE A 174 7.87 4.08 8.37
C PHE A 174 8.16 3.68 6.93
N VAL A 175 8.61 2.43 6.79
CA VAL A 175 8.72 1.72 5.53
C VAL A 175 8.00 0.38 5.66
N GLU A 176 7.32 -0.05 4.60
CA GLU A 176 6.64 -1.34 4.54
C GLU A 176 7.04 -2.11 3.29
N VAL A 177 7.06 -3.42 3.41
CA VAL A 177 7.14 -4.36 2.29
C VAL A 177 5.93 -5.26 2.34
N GLY A 178 5.22 -5.36 1.22
CA GLY A 178 3.98 -6.13 1.14
C GLY A 178 3.55 -6.41 -0.29
N VAL A 179 2.29 -6.74 -0.46
CA VAL A 179 1.64 -6.94 -1.76
C VAL A 179 0.20 -6.45 -1.64
N GLY A 180 -0.27 -5.75 -2.66
CA GLY A 180 -1.65 -5.29 -2.70
C GLY A 180 -1.80 -3.89 -3.27
N GLU A 181 -2.88 -3.21 -2.89
CA GLU A 181 -3.27 -1.93 -3.49
C GLU A 181 -2.41 -0.76 -3.01
N GLN A 182 -1.86 -0.80 -1.80
CA GLN A 182 -0.90 0.22 -1.36
C GLN A 182 0.47 0.08 -2.02
N GLY A 183 0.76 -1.06 -2.65
CA GLY A 183 2.01 -1.35 -3.34
C GLY A 183 2.87 -2.42 -2.68
N ILE A 184 3.96 -2.78 -3.37
CA ILE A 184 4.98 -3.72 -2.87
C ILE A 184 5.87 -3.04 -1.84
N GLY A 185 6.23 -1.78 -2.06
CA GLY A 185 7.01 -0.96 -1.15
C GLY A 185 6.28 0.33 -0.83
N LEU A 186 6.23 0.69 0.46
CA LEU A 186 5.63 1.92 0.96
C LEU A 186 6.62 2.68 1.84
N VAL A 187 6.50 4.01 1.79
CA VAL A 187 7.17 4.91 2.73
C VAL A 187 6.16 5.93 3.23
N GLY A 188 6.20 6.29 4.50
CA GLY A 188 5.22 7.21 5.05
C GLY A 188 5.57 7.80 6.41
N LEU A 189 4.62 8.58 6.91
CA LEU A 189 4.65 9.20 8.22
C LEU A 189 3.41 8.78 9.01
N ARG A 190 3.59 8.53 10.30
CA ARG A 190 2.56 8.11 11.24
C ARG A 190 2.55 8.99 12.47
N TYR A 191 1.36 9.38 12.89
CA TYR A 191 1.13 10.10 14.14
C TYR A 191 0.31 9.22 15.09
N LYS A 192 0.80 9.05 16.31
CA LYS A 192 0.19 8.24 17.38
C LYS A 192 -0.25 9.12 18.54
N PHE A 193 -1.49 8.93 19.05
CA PHE A 193 -2.07 9.74 20.13
C PHE A 193 -3.06 8.98 21.00
#